data_9099c3f2aec5f5f891f8228fd7804908
#
_entry.id   9099c3f2aec5f5f891f8228fd7804908
#
_cell.length_a   1.000
_cell.length_b   1.000
_cell.length_c   1.000
_cell.angle_alpha   90.00
_cell.angle_beta   90.00
_cell.angle_gamma   90.00
#
_symmetry.space_group_name_H-M   'P 1'
#
loop_
_entity.id
_entity.type
_entity.pdbx_description
1 polymer ?
#
loop_
_entity_poly.entity_id
_entity_poly.type
_entity_poly.pdbx_seq_one_letter_code
_entity_poly.pdbx_strand_id
1 'polypeptide(L)'
;KILAKHHPMPVLVVSSLTEDGSETAMQCMEAGASEVLSKPDGSMSVGALSAQLAHHVKAVYAAGRREKALTAQPHNTNVHVATSSKTLNKHGDDKQHAVSTVGRTSEVRITSKLNDKRLLVIGSSTGGVKALTCVIPSLPKNCPPTVVVQHIPSHFSKVLAQRLNDMSQVNVREAEDGEVLTEGVCLIAPGGFHIAVLNTPKGYQVRLTQTPPIHFCRPAVDVLFTSAAKAAGSQTTAVLLTGMGSDGAQGMLNVMTAGGDTIAEDESTCIVYGMPRAAGLLNAVKTKLPLPHIAHGIAKSLNQLEVY
;
A
#
# COMPACT_ATOMS: atom_id res chain seq x y z
N LYS A 1 -6.45 0.17 22.30
CA LYS A 1 -6.14 1.61 22.52
C LYS A 1 -5.24 1.85 23.75
N ILE A 2 -5.53 1.26 24.92
CA ILE A 2 -4.72 1.46 26.16
C ILE A 2 -3.28 1.00 25.95
N LEU A 3 -3.04 -0.23 25.45
CA LEU A 3 -1.71 -0.77 25.20
C LEU A 3 -0.93 0.09 24.18
N ALA A 4 -1.55 0.49 23.08
CA ALA A 4 -0.91 1.33 22.07
C ALA A 4 -0.52 2.72 22.60
N LYS A 5 -1.31 3.27 23.55
CA LYS A 5 -1.09 4.61 24.12
C LYS A 5 -0.05 4.64 25.25
N HIS A 6 -0.10 3.67 26.16
CA HIS A 6 0.69 3.69 27.39
C HIS A 6 1.88 2.72 27.39
N HIS A 7 1.79 1.64 26.65
CA HIS A 7 2.83 0.63 26.49
C HIS A 7 2.92 0.21 25.03
N PRO A 8 3.49 1.06 24.14
CA PRO A 8 3.58 0.76 22.72
C PRO A 8 4.35 -0.54 22.51
N MET A 9 3.62 -1.57 22.16
CA MET A 9 4.12 -2.89 21.80
C MET A 9 3.42 -3.38 20.55
N PRO A 10 4.12 -4.13 19.68
CA PRO A 10 3.48 -4.70 18.50
C PRO A 10 2.44 -5.76 18.92
N VAL A 11 1.26 -5.68 18.30
CA VAL A 11 0.13 -6.57 18.60
C VAL A 11 -0.25 -7.34 17.34
N LEU A 12 -0.19 -8.68 17.41
CA LEU A 12 -0.72 -9.59 16.42
C LEU A 12 -2.09 -10.08 16.89
N VAL A 13 -3.13 -9.84 16.09
CA VAL A 13 -4.49 -10.32 16.35
C VAL A 13 -4.68 -11.67 15.67
N VAL A 14 -5.17 -12.66 16.39
CA VAL A 14 -5.56 -13.96 15.82
C VAL A 14 -7.09 -14.09 15.94
N SER A 15 -7.78 -14.05 14.80
CA SER A 15 -9.24 -14.00 14.72
C SER A 15 -9.82 -15.19 13.95
N SER A 16 -11.10 -15.47 14.18
CA SER A 16 -11.86 -16.45 13.36
C SER A 16 -12.13 -15.90 11.95
N LEU A 17 -12.38 -16.80 10.99
CA LEU A 17 -12.71 -16.43 9.60
C LEU A 17 -14.19 -16.03 9.41
N THR A 18 -14.95 -15.80 10.48
CA THR A 18 -16.33 -15.32 10.41
C THR A 18 -16.39 -13.84 10.04
N GLU A 19 -17.52 -13.37 9.50
CA GLU A 19 -17.72 -11.94 9.21
C GLU A 19 -17.55 -11.09 10.46
N ASP A 20 -18.18 -11.45 11.57
CA ASP A 20 -18.05 -10.78 12.88
C ASP A 20 -16.59 -10.74 13.38
N GLY A 21 -15.89 -11.87 13.22
CA GLY A 21 -14.46 -11.95 13.57
C GLY A 21 -13.59 -11.05 12.71
N SER A 22 -13.94 -10.87 11.44
CA SER A 22 -13.22 -10.00 10.50
C SER A 22 -13.42 -8.52 10.84
N GLU A 23 -14.65 -8.11 11.17
CA GLU A 23 -14.95 -6.74 11.58
C GLU A 23 -14.24 -6.39 12.90
N THR A 24 -14.33 -7.27 13.91
CA THR A 24 -13.63 -7.10 15.18
C THR A 24 -12.11 -7.00 14.99
N ALA A 25 -11.52 -7.83 14.14
CA ALA A 25 -10.09 -7.78 13.86
C ALA A 25 -9.69 -6.49 13.15
N MET A 26 -10.52 -5.98 12.24
CA MET A 26 -10.28 -4.69 11.59
C MET A 26 -10.35 -3.53 12.61
N GLN A 27 -11.31 -3.55 13.55
CA GLN A 27 -11.38 -2.60 14.66
C GLN A 27 -10.11 -2.68 15.55
N CYS A 28 -9.54 -3.88 15.74
CA CYS A 28 -8.27 -4.03 16.42
C CYS A 28 -7.10 -3.38 15.66
N MET A 29 -7.07 -3.49 14.33
CA MET A 29 -6.09 -2.79 13.49
C MET A 29 -6.20 -1.27 13.65
N GLU A 30 -7.42 -0.73 13.69
CA GLU A 30 -7.68 0.69 13.99
C GLU A 30 -7.21 1.11 15.39
N ALA A 31 -7.36 0.21 16.34
CA ALA A 31 -6.92 0.44 17.70
C ALA A 31 -5.38 0.38 17.86
N GLY A 32 -4.64 0.07 16.79
CA GLY A 32 -3.18 0.03 16.76
C GLY A 32 -2.59 -1.37 16.71
N ALA A 33 -3.36 -2.41 16.37
CA ALA A 33 -2.77 -3.72 16.10
C ALA A 33 -1.89 -3.66 14.84
N SER A 34 -0.78 -4.39 14.86
CA SER A 34 0.21 -4.39 13.78
C SER A 34 -0.20 -5.31 12.64
N GLU A 35 -0.89 -6.40 12.92
CA GLU A 35 -1.30 -7.41 11.93
C GLU A 35 -2.44 -8.29 12.43
N VAL A 36 -3.14 -8.92 11.48
CA VAL A 36 -4.20 -9.91 11.73
C VAL A 36 -3.84 -11.23 11.07
N LEU A 37 -3.97 -12.32 11.83
CA LEU A 37 -3.86 -13.70 11.36
C LEU A 37 -5.17 -14.44 11.61
N SER A 38 -5.63 -15.20 10.62
CA SER A 38 -6.80 -16.07 10.81
C SER A 38 -6.47 -17.30 11.65
N LYS A 39 -7.43 -17.69 12.51
CA LYS A 39 -7.40 -19.02 13.14
C LYS A 39 -7.57 -20.08 12.04
N PRO A 40 -6.89 -21.23 12.14
CA PRO A 40 -7.10 -22.32 11.20
C PRO A 40 -8.55 -22.83 11.28
N ASP A 41 -9.10 -23.14 10.13
CA ASP A 41 -10.45 -23.70 9.95
C ASP A 41 -10.55 -25.22 10.18
N GLY A 42 -9.55 -25.81 10.87
CA GLY A 42 -9.48 -27.25 11.14
C GLY A 42 -8.83 -28.07 10.02
N SER A 43 -8.62 -27.50 8.85
CA SER A 43 -7.98 -28.19 7.70
C SER A 43 -6.45 -28.05 7.67
N MET A 44 -5.88 -27.12 8.43
CA MET A 44 -4.44 -26.90 8.51
C MET A 44 -3.76 -27.81 9.56
N SER A 45 -2.63 -28.35 9.17
CA SER A 45 -1.78 -29.07 10.14
C SER A 45 -1.19 -28.11 11.19
N VAL A 46 -1.01 -28.61 12.41
CA VAL A 46 -0.39 -27.84 13.53
C VAL A 46 0.99 -27.29 13.14
N GLY A 47 1.74 -28.02 12.30
CA GLY A 47 3.06 -27.59 11.81
C GLY A 47 2.98 -26.38 10.86
N ALA A 48 2.00 -26.35 9.96
CA ALA A 48 1.80 -25.23 9.04
C ALA A 48 1.38 -23.95 9.81
N LEU A 49 0.48 -24.09 10.79
CA LEU A 49 0.07 -22.99 11.65
C LEU A 49 1.26 -22.45 12.46
N SER A 50 2.08 -23.34 13.04
CA SER A 50 3.26 -22.94 13.82
C SER A 50 4.25 -22.15 12.96
N ALA A 51 4.51 -22.57 11.72
CA ALA A 51 5.40 -21.86 10.79
C ALA A 51 4.85 -20.48 10.42
N GLN A 52 3.55 -20.37 10.10
CA GLN A 52 2.93 -19.08 9.82
C GLN A 52 2.96 -18.16 11.04
N LEU A 53 2.56 -18.64 12.20
CA LEU A 53 2.57 -17.84 13.43
C LEU A 53 3.97 -17.33 13.76
N ALA A 54 5.00 -18.19 13.69
CA ALA A 54 6.38 -17.80 13.90
C ALA A 54 6.85 -16.71 12.89
N HIS A 55 6.42 -16.82 11.64
CA HIS A 55 6.70 -15.84 10.61
C HIS A 55 6.07 -14.46 10.95
N HIS A 56 4.77 -14.42 11.26
CA HIS A 56 4.05 -13.20 11.61
C HIS A 56 4.56 -12.57 12.92
N VAL A 57 4.83 -13.38 13.95
CA VAL A 57 5.41 -12.88 15.21
C VAL A 57 6.76 -12.21 14.98
N LYS A 58 7.64 -12.80 14.16
CA LYS A 58 8.92 -12.17 13.80
C LYS A 58 8.73 -10.86 13.05
N ALA A 59 7.78 -10.81 12.11
CA ALA A 59 7.46 -9.60 11.35
C ALA A 59 6.96 -8.47 12.26
N VAL A 60 5.98 -8.78 13.10
CA VAL A 60 5.38 -7.85 14.07
C VAL A 60 6.40 -7.37 15.12
N TYR A 61 7.28 -8.25 15.58
CA TYR A 61 8.37 -7.87 16.50
C TYR A 61 9.39 -6.92 15.84
N ALA A 62 9.79 -7.22 14.61
CA ALA A 62 10.71 -6.35 13.86
C ALA A 62 10.10 -4.96 13.64
N ALA A 63 8.79 -4.89 13.33
CA ALA A 63 8.03 -3.66 13.20
C ALA A 63 8.05 -2.82 14.49
N GLY A 64 7.76 -3.43 15.64
CA GLY A 64 7.72 -2.71 16.92
C GLY A 64 9.08 -2.20 17.38
N ARG A 65 10.17 -2.92 17.09
CA ARG A 65 11.53 -2.41 17.34
C ARG A 65 11.84 -1.16 16.54
N ARG A 66 11.35 -1.11 15.29
CA ARG A 66 11.60 0.00 14.38
C ARG A 66 10.78 1.23 14.78
N GLU A 67 9.51 1.06 15.12
CA GLU A 67 8.66 2.14 15.62
C GLU A 67 9.26 2.81 16.87
N LYS A 68 9.80 2.01 17.81
CA LYS A 68 10.53 2.53 18.96
C LYS A 68 11.81 3.29 18.58
N ALA A 69 12.54 2.82 17.57
CA ALA A 69 13.77 3.49 17.13
C ALA A 69 13.47 4.84 16.45
N LEU A 70 12.39 4.94 15.68
CA LEU A 70 11.95 6.18 15.03
C LEU A 70 11.43 7.21 16.04
N THR A 71 10.73 6.77 17.09
CA THR A 71 10.24 7.67 18.15
C THR A 71 11.31 8.10 19.14
N ALA A 72 12.44 7.36 19.22
CA ALA A 72 13.57 7.66 20.10
C ALA A 72 14.60 8.65 19.51
N GLN A 73 14.51 8.97 18.21
CA GLN A 73 15.39 9.98 17.60
C GLN A 73 14.84 11.38 17.88
N PRO A 74 15.59 12.28 18.56
CA PRO A 74 15.19 13.67 18.69
C PRO A 74 15.15 14.31 17.28
N HIS A 75 14.08 15.01 16.98
CA HIS A 75 13.94 15.79 15.74
C HIS A 75 14.99 16.89 15.72
N ASN A 76 16.16 16.60 15.17
CA ASN A 76 17.19 17.59 14.89
C ASN A 76 16.95 18.11 13.47
N THR A 77 15.97 18.99 13.31
CA THR A 77 15.72 19.72 12.06
C THR A 77 16.63 20.96 12.02
N ASN A 78 17.93 20.77 11.84
CA ASN A 78 18.81 21.83 11.36
C ASN A 78 18.95 21.69 9.84
N VAL A 79 17.96 22.16 9.12
CA VAL A 79 18.11 22.48 7.69
C VAL A 79 18.84 23.82 7.63
N HIS A 80 20.14 23.81 7.41
CA HIS A 80 20.88 25.00 7.01
C HIS A 80 20.44 25.43 5.62
N VAL A 81 19.47 26.33 5.56
CA VAL A 81 19.21 27.12 4.34
C VAL A 81 20.25 28.21 4.30
N ALA A 82 21.21 28.11 3.39
CA ALA A 82 22.12 29.20 3.08
C ALA A 82 21.33 30.32 2.40
N THR A 83 20.95 31.33 3.15
CA THR A 83 20.39 32.56 2.60
C THR A 83 21.50 33.58 2.46
N SER A 84 21.82 33.95 1.22
CA SER A 84 22.61 35.13 0.89
C SER A 84 21.83 36.39 1.26
N SER A 85 22.34 37.11 2.24
CA SER A 85 21.82 38.39 2.69
C SER A 85 22.06 39.50 1.66
N LYS A 86 21.05 40.31 1.36
CA LYS A 86 21.19 41.73 1.07
C LYS A 86 20.16 42.52 1.86
N THR A 87 20.70 43.42 2.64
CA THR A 87 20.12 44.39 3.55
C THR A 87 19.14 45.37 2.88
N LEU A 88 18.07 45.78 3.57
CA LEU A 88 17.75 47.16 3.87
C LEU A 88 16.45 47.37 4.68
N ASN A 89 16.62 47.95 5.83
CA ASN A 89 15.82 48.81 6.72
C ASN A 89 14.31 49.10 6.52
N LYS A 90 13.56 48.98 7.60
CA LYS A 90 12.94 49.93 8.52
C LYS A 90 11.44 49.80 8.81
N HIS A 91 11.15 49.73 10.12
CA HIS A 91 9.97 50.20 10.90
C HIS A 91 8.58 49.62 10.67
N GLY A 92 7.99 49.18 11.80
CA GLY A 92 6.54 49.14 12.06
C GLY A 92 6.10 47.96 12.94
N ASP A 93 5.80 48.25 14.22
CA ASP A 93 5.11 47.37 15.17
C ASP A 93 3.79 46.85 14.59
N ASP A 94 3.50 45.57 14.79
CA ASP A 94 2.22 45.13 15.32
C ASP A 94 2.25 43.65 15.71
N LYS A 95 1.90 43.37 16.96
CA LYS A 95 1.74 42.04 17.54
C LYS A 95 0.43 41.46 17.08
N GLN A 96 0.43 40.40 16.29
CA GLN A 96 -0.70 39.49 16.17
C GLN A 96 -0.21 38.05 16.25
N HIS A 97 -0.78 37.32 17.21
CA HIS A 97 -0.56 35.89 17.42
C HIS A 97 -0.94 35.09 16.16
N ALA A 98 0.05 34.59 15.47
CA ALA A 98 -0.17 33.60 14.41
C ALA A 98 -0.31 32.21 15.05
N VAL A 99 -1.55 31.70 15.06
CA VAL A 99 -1.84 30.30 15.26
C VAL A 99 -1.20 29.54 14.09
N SER A 100 -0.21 28.70 14.37
CA SER A 100 0.44 27.85 13.36
C SER A 100 -0.57 26.81 12.87
N THR A 101 -1.09 27.04 11.68
CA THR A 101 -1.85 26.07 10.90
C THR A 101 -0.93 24.91 10.55
N VAL A 102 -1.26 23.75 11.08
CA VAL A 102 -0.76 22.43 10.68
C VAL A 102 -0.81 22.34 9.15
N GLY A 103 0.32 21.96 8.54
CA GLY A 103 0.53 21.98 7.10
C GLY A 103 -0.61 21.32 6.32
N ARG A 104 -1.18 22.09 5.40
CA ARG A 104 -2.08 21.58 4.35
C ARG A 104 -1.31 20.53 3.55
N THR A 105 -1.74 19.29 3.62
CA THR A 105 -1.36 18.27 2.63
C THR A 105 -1.78 18.81 1.27
N SER A 106 -0.82 19.01 0.38
CA SER A 106 -1.09 19.45 -0.99
C SER A 106 -2.02 18.43 -1.65
N GLU A 107 -3.17 18.90 -2.12
CA GLU A 107 -4.15 18.08 -2.82
C GLU A 107 -3.50 17.38 -4.02
N VAL A 108 -3.59 16.05 -4.06
CA VAL A 108 -3.07 15.26 -5.17
C VAL A 108 -3.98 15.45 -6.37
N ARG A 109 -3.46 15.95 -7.48
CA ARG A 109 -4.23 16.18 -8.72
C ARG A 109 -3.61 15.42 -9.87
N ILE A 110 -4.44 14.70 -10.60
CA ILE A 110 -4.11 14.14 -11.90
C ILE A 110 -4.71 15.08 -12.95
N THR A 111 -3.86 15.83 -13.65
CA THR A 111 -4.26 16.92 -14.55
C THR A 111 -4.36 16.50 -16.02
N SER A 112 -3.71 15.40 -16.41
CA SER A 112 -3.82 14.87 -17.77
C SER A 112 -5.19 14.22 -17.98
N LYS A 113 -5.80 14.40 -19.18
CA LYS A 113 -6.82 13.45 -19.65
C LYS A 113 -6.13 12.09 -19.69
N LEU A 114 -6.43 11.26 -18.69
CA LEU A 114 -5.87 9.93 -18.62
C LEU A 114 -6.25 9.18 -19.90
N ASN A 115 -5.24 8.62 -20.55
CA ASN A 115 -5.46 7.65 -21.59
C ASN A 115 -6.15 6.44 -20.95
N ASP A 116 -7.25 5.95 -21.49
CA ASP A 116 -8.04 4.80 -21.01
C ASP A 116 -7.22 3.51 -20.79
N LYS A 117 -5.94 3.53 -21.17
CA LYS A 117 -5.01 2.39 -21.08
C LYS A 117 -4.11 2.39 -19.85
N ARG A 118 -4.15 3.40 -18.97
CA ARG A 118 -3.32 3.41 -17.76
C ARG A 118 -3.87 2.47 -16.71
N LEU A 119 -2.95 1.84 -15.98
CA LEU A 119 -3.26 0.87 -14.93
C LEU A 119 -2.37 1.11 -13.72
N LEU A 120 -2.99 1.26 -12.55
CA LEU A 120 -2.31 1.29 -11.25
C LEU A 120 -2.46 -0.05 -10.55
N VAL A 121 -1.34 -0.62 -10.10
CA VAL A 121 -1.34 -1.86 -9.31
C VAL A 121 -0.56 -1.65 -8.02
N ILE A 122 -1.12 -2.09 -6.89
CA ILE A 122 -0.54 -1.89 -5.56
C ILE A 122 -0.43 -3.22 -4.84
N GLY A 123 0.73 -3.48 -4.24
CA GLY A 123 1.00 -4.66 -3.43
C GLY A 123 1.41 -4.30 -2.01
N SER A 124 0.91 -5.03 -1.03
CA SER A 124 1.22 -4.82 0.39
C SER A 124 1.00 -6.07 1.25
N SER A 125 1.59 -6.07 2.46
CA SER A 125 1.48 -7.18 3.42
C SER A 125 1.44 -6.65 4.85
N THR A 126 2.33 -7.10 5.73
CA THR A 126 2.43 -6.63 7.12
C THR A 126 2.57 -5.11 7.22
N GLY A 127 1.65 -4.46 7.93
CA GLY A 127 1.54 -3.00 7.96
C GLY A 127 0.79 -2.39 6.77
N GLY A 128 0.43 -3.21 5.77
CA GLY A 128 -0.20 -2.77 4.52
C GLY A 128 -1.56 -2.15 4.71
N VAL A 129 -2.39 -2.63 5.63
CA VAL A 129 -3.70 -2.05 5.93
C VAL A 129 -3.55 -0.57 6.30
N LYS A 130 -2.59 -0.25 7.20
CA LYS A 130 -2.28 1.14 7.57
C LYS A 130 -1.74 1.95 6.38
N ALA A 131 -0.87 1.35 5.58
CA ALA A 131 -0.32 2.01 4.41
C ALA A 131 -1.39 2.29 3.34
N LEU A 132 -2.28 1.34 3.06
CA LEU A 132 -3.40 1.52 2.14
C LEU A 132 -4.38 2.59 2.63
N THR A 133 -4.64 2.68 3.93
CA THR A 133 -5.47 3.74 4.55
C THR A 133 -4.85 5.13 4.38
N CYS A 134 -3.55 5.25 4.19
CA CYS A 134 -2.88 6.50 3.85
C CYS A 134 -2.93 6.79 2.33
N VAL A 135 -2.70 5.79 1.48
CA VAL A 135 -2.53 5.97 0.04
C VAL A 135 -3.86 6.09 -0.70
N ILE A 136 -4.79 5.14 -0.50
CA ILE A 136 -6.03 5.05 -1.31
C ILE A 136 -6.95 6.27 -1.14
N PRO A 137 -7.20 6.80 0.09
CA PRO A 137 -8.01 8.00 0.25
C PRO A 137 -7.41 9.27 -0.36
N SER A 138 -6.10 9.26 -0.62
CA SER A 138 -5.39 10.38 -1.26
C SER A 138 -5.45 10.33 -2.80
N LEU A 139 -5.98 9.25 -3.38
CA LEU A 139 -6.15 9.14 -4.83
C LEU A 139 -7.34 9.97 -5.29
N PRO A 140 -7.21 10.76 -6.38
CA PRO A 140 -8.30 11.58 -6.89
C PRO A 140 -9.36 10.70 -7.59
N LYS A 141 -10.60 11.23 -7.68
CA LYS A 141 -11.75 10.54 -8.27
C LYS A 141 -11.50 10.04 -9.71
N ASN A 142 -10.66 10.74 -10.47
CA ASN A 142 -10.25 10.37 -11.84
C ASN A 142 -8.97 9.52 -11.87
N CYS A 143 -8.67 8.78 -10.80
CA CYS A 143 -7.54 7.85 -10.80
C CYS A 143 -7.76 6.74 -11.83
N PRO A 144 -6.72 6.29 -12.56
CA PRO A 144 -6.84 5.14 -13.44
C PRO A 144 -7.40 3.91 -12.71
N PRO A 145 -7.92 2.93 -13.46
CA PRO A 145 -8.26 1.63 -12.89
C PRO A 145 -7.16 1.15 -11.97
N THR A 146 -7.52 0.80 -10.73
CA THR A 146 -6.57 0.42 -9.69
C THR A 146 -6.88 -0.98 -9.20
N VAL A 147 -5.86 -1.84 -9.08
CA VAL A 147 -5.99 -3.18 -8.50
C VAL A 147 -4.99 -3.33 -7.35
N VAL A 148 -5.47 -3.80 -6.20
CA VAL A 148 -4.70 -3.94 -4.97
C VAL A 148 -4.64 -5.39 -4.53
N VAL A 149 -3.44 -5.86 -4.22
CA VAL A 149 -3.21 -7.08 -3.45
C VAL A 149 -2.70 -6.69 -2.07
N GLN A 150 -3.48 -7.01 -1.05
CA GLN A 150 -3.04 -7.06 0.33
C GLN A 150 -3.00 -8.53 0.75
N HIS A 151 -1.90 -9.00 1.32
CA HIS A 151 -1.87 -10.32 1.95
C HIS A 151 -2.82 -10.32 3.14
N ILE A 152 -3.97 -10.92 2.95
CA ILE A 152 -5.07 -10.89 3.93
C ILE A 152 -5.89 -12.18 3.81
N PRO A 153 -6.39 -12.75 4.91
CA PRO A 153 -7.28 -13.89 4.87
C PRO A 153 -8.61 -13.58 4.14
N SER A 154 -9.31 -14.62 3.66
CA SER A 154 -10.67 -14.50 3.15
C SER A 154 -11.59 -13.84 4.19
N HIS A 155 -12.65 -13.17 3.75
CA HIS A 155 -13.57 -12.30 4.52
C HIS A 155 -12.98 -10.96 5.00
N PHE A 156 -11.68 -10.85 5.27
CA PHE A 156 -11.08 -9.57 5.65
C PHE A 156 -10.93 -8.61 4.47
N SER A 157 -10.76 -9.11 3.25
CA SER A 157 -10.64 -8.29 2.04
C SER A 157 -11.90 -7.45 1.77
N LYS A 158 -13.09 -8.02 2.00
CA LYS A 158 -14.36 -7.32 1.85
C LYS A 158 -14.51 -6.18 2.88
N VAL A 159 -14.18 -6.44 4.15
CA VAL A 159 -14.21 -5.43 5.22
C VAL A 159 -13.20 -4.32 4.97
N LEU A 160 -11.98 -4.67 4.53
CA LEU A 160 -10.97 -3.69 4.14
C LEU A 160 -11.44 -2.81 2.96
N ALA A 161 -12.02 -3.42 1.93
CA ALA A 161 -12.54 -2.70 0.77
C ALA A 161 -13.63 -1.71 1.17
N GLN A 162 -14.62 -2.12 1.96
CA GLN A 162 -15.68 -1.24 2.45
C GLN A 162 -15.10 -0.06 3.23
N ARG A 163 -14.20 -0.33 4.16
CA ARG A 163 -13.55 0.72 4.95
C ARG A 163 -12.78 1.73 4.10
N LEU A 164 -12.00 1.25 3.13
CA LEU A 164 -11.27 2.14 2.22
C LEU A 164 -12.25 2.95 1.36
N ASN A 165 -13.38 2.36 0.94
CA ASN A 165 -14.43 3.05 0.21
C ASN A 165 -15.01 4.23 0.99
N ASP A 166 -15.32 4.03 2.28
CA ASP A 166 -15.92 5.05 3.14
C ASP A 166 -15.01 6.27 3.35
N MET A 167 -13.70 6.12 3.12
CA MET A 167 -12.69 7.16 3.32
C MET A 167 -12.20 7.79 2.01
N SER A 168 -12.60 7.25 0.85
CA SER A 168 -11.97 7.55 -0.44
C SER A 168 -12.89 8.27 -1.41
N GLN A 169 -12.31 8.99 -2.36
CA GLN A 169 -13.04 9.56 -3.49
C GLN A 169 -13.23 8.56 -4.64
N VAL A 170 -12.34 7.57 -4.74
CA VAL A 170 -12.46 6.44 -5.66
C VAL A 170 -13.43 5.40 -5.11
N ASN A 171 -14.13 4.67 -5.99
CA ASN A 171 -15.01 3.57 -5.60
C ASN A 171 -14.17 2.34 -5.27
N VAL A 172 -14.10 1.95 -4.00
CA VAL A 172 -13.29 0.81 -3.55
C VAL A 172 -14.20 -0.36 -3.23
N ARG A 173 -13.92 -1.53 -3.81
CA ARG A 173 -14.66 -2.76 -3.53
C ARG A 173 -13.82 -3.99 -3.76
N GLU A 174 -14.27 -5.11 -3.25
CA GLU A 174 -13.67 -6.42 -3.55
C GLU A 174 -13.93 -6.77 -5.03
N ALA A 175 -12.92 -7.38 -5.68
CA ALA A 175 -12.97 -7.74 -7.09
C ALA A 175 -13.87 -8.96 -7.34
N GLU A 176 -14.61 -8.93 -8.46
CA GLU A 176 -15.34 -10.08 -8.98
C GLU A 176 -14.66 -10.65 -10.23
N ASP A 177 -14.75 -11.99 -10.44
CA ASP A 177 -14.13 -12.61 -11.61
C ASP A 177 -14.76 -12.11 -12.92
N GLY A 178 -13.91 -11.76 -13.88
CA GLY A 178 -14.35 -11.27 -15.18
C GLY A 178 -14.76 -9.80 -15.21
N GLU A 179 -14.56 -9.06 -14.13
CA GLU A 179 -14.94 -7.65 -14.04
C GLU A 179 -14.04 -6.77 -14.92
N VAL A 180 -14.65 -5.83 -15.65
CA VAL A 180 -13.93 -4.83 -16.46
C VAL A 180 -13.47 -3.68 -15.57
N LEU A 181 -12.19 -3.32 -15.69
CA LEU A 181 -11.58 -2.24 -14.94
C LEU A 181 -11.96 -0.89 -15.55
N THR A 182 -12.39 0.06 -14.71
CA THR A 182 -12.79 1.41 -15.11
C THR A 182 -12.12 2.49 -14.29
N GLU A 183 -11.98 3.68 -14.84
CA GLU A 183 -11.47 4.87 -14.14
C GLU A 183 -12.27 5.14 -12.86
N GLY A 184 -11.58 5.57 -11.81
CA GLY A 184 -12.19 5.87 -10.52
C GLY A 184 -12.57 4.65 -9.67
N VAL A 185 -12.24 3.44 -10.14
CA VAL A 185 -12.51 2.18 -9.42
C VAL A 185 -11.20 1.57 -8.92
N CYS A 186 -11.20 1.17 -7.65
CA CYS A 186 -10.12 0.47 -6.99
C CYS A 186 -10.61 -0.90 -6.51
N LEU A 187 -10.08 -1.97 -7.10
CA LEU A 187 -10.44 -3.35 -6.77
C LEU A 187 -9.46 -3.98 -5.80
N ILE A 188 -9.97 -4.50 -4.70
CA ILE A 188 -9.19 -5.26 -3.71
C ILE A 188 -9.29 -6.75 -4.04
N ALA A 189 -8.16 -7.42 -4.16
CA ALA A 189 -8.14 -8.87 -4.40
C ALA A 189 -8.80 -9.65 -3.26
N PRO A 190 -9.75 -10.57 -3.54
CA PRO A 190 -10.34 -11.40 -2.52
C PRO A 190 -9.30 -12.32 -1.85
N GLY A 191 -9.34 -12.43 -0.53
CA GLY A 191 -8.52 -13.42 0.17
C GLY A 191 -8.85 -14.84 -0.27
N GLY A 192 -7.82 -15.65 -0.48
CA GLY A 192 -7.97 -17.02 -0.98
C GLY A 192 -7.99 -17.15 -2.51
N PHE A 193 -7.91 -16.06 -3.26
CA PHE A 193 -7.79 -16.05 -4.73
C PHE A 193 -6.60 -15.23 -5.18
N HIS A 194 -5.90 -15.68 -6.22
CA HIS A 194 -5.02 -14.83 -6.98
C HIS A 194 -5.82 -13.94 -7.92
N ILE A 195 -5.39 -12.71 -8.13
CA ILE A 195 -5.95 -11.78 -9.09
C ILE A 195 -4.93 -11.48 -10.19
N ALA A 196 -5.36 -11.56 -11.43
CA ALA A 196 -4.57 -11.22 -12.61
C ALA A 196 -5.32 -10.21 -13.46
N VAL A 197 -4.59 -9.38 -14.21
CA VAL A 197 -5.16 -8.47 -15.20
C VAL A 197 -4.96 -9.05 -16.60
N LEU A 198 -6.02 -9.02 -17.40
CA LEU A 198 -6.04 -9.42 -18.80
C LEU A 198 -6.36 -8.22 -19.68
N ASN A 199 -5.72 -8.14 -20.84
CA ASN A 199 -6.10 -7.17 -21.89
C ASN A 199 -7.09 -7.86 -22.83
N THR A 200 -8.31 -7.30 -22.93
CA THR A 200 -9.39 -7.87 -23.71
C THR A 200 -9.94 -6.80 -24.69
N PRO A 201 -10.73 -7.19 -25.70
CA PRO A 201 -11.40 -6.23 -26.57
C PRO A 201 -12.30 -5.22 -25.85
N LYS A 202 -12.74 -5.54 -24.61
CA LYS A 202 -13.56 -4.67 -23.76
C LYS A 202 -12.73 -3.76 -22.84
N GLY A 203 -11.40 -3.81 -22.91
CA GLY A 203 -10.48 -3.15 -22.00
C GLY A 203 -9.82 -4.12 -21.03
N TYR A 204 -9.20 -3.59 -19.97
CA TYR A 204 -8.62 -4.44 -18.92
C TYR A 204 -9.72 -5.13 -18.12
N GLN A 205 -9.48 -6.39 -17.81
CA GLN A 205 -10.41 -7.24 -17.06
C GLN A 205 -9.64 -8.02 -16.00
N VAL A 206 -10.21 -8.21 -14.81
CA VAL A 206 -9.62 -9.06 -13.78
C VAL A 206 -10.04 -10.52 -13.96
N ARG A 207 -9.12 -11.42 -13.61
CA ARG A 207 -9.34 -12.84 -13.51
C ARG A 207 -8.94 -13.31 -12.13
N LEU A 208 -9.86 -14.02 -11.45
CA LEU A 208 -9.62 -14.66 -10.17
C LEU A 208 -9.29 -16.13 -10.37
N THR A 209 -8.28 -16.65 -9.66
CA THR A 209 -7.89 -18.06 -9.74
C THR A 209 -7.51 -18.61 -8.36
N GLN A 210 -7.73 -19.92 -8.17
CA GLN A 210 -7.34 -20.62 -6.96
C GLN A 210 -6.14 -21.56 -7.18
N THR A 211 -5.21 -21.15 -8.05
CA THR A 211 -3.93 -21.87 -8.20
C THR A 211 -3.17 -21.91 -6.86
N PRO A 212 -2.21 -22.83 -6.70
CA PRO A 212 -1.44 -22.94 -5.46
C PRO A 212 -0.86 -21.60 -5.00
N PRO A 213 -0.74 -21.38 -3.66
CA PRO A 213 -0.13 -20.17 -3.12
C PRO A 213 1.29 -19.94 -3.66
N ILE A 214 1.63 -18.66 -3.93
CA ILE A 214 2.97 -18.21 -4.29
C ILE A 214 3.53 -17.46 -3.09
N HIS A 215 4.77 -17.74 -2.71
CA HIS A 215 5.37 -17.22 -1.46
C HIS A 215 4.49 -17.46 -0.22
N PHE A 216 3.79 -18.62 -0.20
CA PHE A 216 2.81 -18.97 0.84
C PHE A 216 1.58 -18.04 0.89
N CYS A 217 1.41 -17.14 -0.08
CA CYS A 217 0.32 -16.16 -0.14
C CYS A 217 -0.65 -16.44 -1.29
N ARG A 218 -1.94 -16.22 -1.02
CA ARG A 218 -3.02 -16.16 -2.00
C ARG A 218 -4.11 -15.21 -1.49
N PRO A 219 -4.17 -13.96 -2.04
CA PRO A 219 -3.49 -13.47 -3.25
C PRO A 219 -1.98 -13.29 -3.13
N ALA A 220 -1.27 -13.30 -4.27
CA ALA A 220 0.15 -12.96 -4.36
C ALA A 220 0.35 -11.72 -5.23
N VAL A 221 1.23 -10.81 -4.80
CA VAL A 221 1.56 -9.56 -5.50
C VAL A 221 2.27 -9.83 -6.83
N ASP A 222 3.17 -10.81 -6.87
CA ASP A 222 3.89 -11.19 -8.10
C ASP A 222 2.93 -11.63 -9.22
N VAL A 223 1.79 -12.27 -8.90
CA VAL A 223 0.77 -12.64 -9.90
C VAL A 223 0.14 -11.38 -10.50
N LEU A 224 -0.29 -10.45 -9.66
CA LEU A 224 -0.89 -9.20 -10.11
C LEU A 224 0.10 -8.39 -10.96
N PHE A 225 1.30 -8.13 -10.47
CA PHE A 225 2.26 -7.27 -11.15
C PHE A 225 2.74 -7.88 -12.46
N THR A 226 3.00 -9.19 -12.49
CA THR A 226 3.41 -9.89 -13.72
C THR A 226 2.31 -9.87 -14.77
N SER A 227 1.05 -10.05 -14.37
CA SER A 227 -0.08 -10.00 -15.30
C SER A 227 -0.32 -8.56 -15.80
N ALA A 228 -0.19 -7.55 -14.95
CA ALA A 228 -0.30 -6.15 -15.32
C ALA A 228 0.80 -5.74 -16.31
N ALA A 229 2.05 -6.17 -16.09
CA ALA A 229 3.15 -5.96 -17.03
C ALA A 229 2.85 -6.52 -18.43
N LYS A 230 2.23 -7.71 -18.49
CA LYS A 230 1.83 -8.35 -19.76
C LYS A 230 0.64 -7.65 -20.42
N ALA A 231 -0.34 -7.22 -19.62
CA ALA A 231 -1.59 -6.64 -20.12
C ALA A 231 -1.44 -5.19 -20.56
N ALA A 232 -0.71 -4.37 -19.80
CA ALA A 232 -0.64 -2.92 -19.95
C ALA A 232 0.78 -2.40 -20.31
N GLY A 233 1.82 -3.21 -20.15
CA GLY A 233 3.18 -2.84 -20.51
C GLY A 233 3.63 -1.54 -19.85
N SER A 234 4.10 -0.59 -20.66
CA SER A 234 4.56 0.74 -20.22
C SER A 234 3.45 1.61 -19.59
N GLN A 235 2.18 1.26 -19.76
CA GLN A 235 1.05 1.96 -19.14
C GLN A 235 0.83 1.55 -17.68
N THR A 236 1.61 0.60 -17.15
CA THR A 236 1.51 0.13 -15.76
C THR A 236 2.31 1.03 -14.82
N THR A 237 1.69 1.48 -13.74
CA THR A 237 2.37 1.97 -12.54
C THR A 237 2.20 0.95 -11.42
N ALA A 238 3.30 0.37 -10.95
CA ALA A 238 3.30 -0.58 -9.83
C ALA A 238 3.84 0.07 -8.56
N VAL A 239 3.12 -0.12 -7.45
CA VAL A 239 3.48 0.39 -6.13
C VAL A 239 3.64 -0.76 -5.15
N LEU A 240 4.79 -0.88 -4.51
CA LEU A 240 5.06 -1.92 -3.52
C LEU A 240 5.27 -1.28 -2.15
N LEU A 241 4.33 -1.54 -1.25
CA LEU A 241 4.31 -1.01 0.10
C LEU A 241 4.92 -2.00 1.11
N THR A 242 4.95 -1.59 2.36
CA THR A 242 5.43 -2.38 3.49
C THR A 242 4.93 -3.83 3.46
N GLY A 243 5.80 -4.75 3.81
CA GLY A 243 5.49 -6.17 3.87
C GLY A 243 6.72 -7.03 4.13
N MET A 244 6.49 -8.20 4.72
CA MET A 244 7.54 -9.19 4.95
C MET A 244 7.75 -10.09 3.72
N GLY A 245 8.98 -10.56 3.49
CA GLY A 245 9.32 -11.46 2.41
C GLY A 245 9.73 -10.74 1.13
N SER A 246 9.47 -11.36 -0.02
CA SER A 246 9.92 -10.91 -1.34
C SER A 246 8.82 -10.89 -2.40
N ASP A 247 7.58 -11.21 -2.05
CA ASP A 247 6.46 -11.21 -3.00
C ASP A 247 6.27 -9.80 -3.59
N GLY A 248 6.06 -9.72 -4.89
CA GLY A 248 5.99 -8.48 -5.66
C GLY A 248 7.34 -7.99 -6.18
N ALA A 249 8.48 -8.50 -5.70
CA ALA A 249 9.79 -8.06 -6.17
C ALA A 249 10.06 -8.47 -7.62
N GLN A 250 9.75 -9.70 -7.99
CA GLN A 250 9.88 -10.19 -9.36
C GLN A 250 8.85 -9.53 -10.28
N GLY A 251 7.61 -9.35 -9.79
CA GLY A 251 6.57 -8.65 -10.52
C GLY A 251 6.92 -7.18 -10.80
N MET A 252 7.54 -6.47 -9.84
CA MET A 252 8.10 -5.12 -10.03
C MET A 252 9.15 -5.10 -11.16
N LEU A 253 10.07 -6.08 -11.16
CA LEU A 253 11.08 -6.20 -12.23
C LEU A 253 10.41 -6.42 -13.60
N ASN A 254 9.37 -7.24 -13.67
CA ASN A 254 8.62 -7.48 -14.89
C ASN A 254 7.93 -6.20 -15.40
N VAL A 255 7.33 -5.40 -14.50
CA VAL A 255 6.73 -4.10 -14.84
C VAL A 255 7.79 -3.13 -15.35
N MET A 256 8.92 -3.00 -14.67
CA MET A 256 10.01 -2.13 -15.10
C MET A 256 10.57 -2.55 -16.45
N THR A 257 10.77 -3.84 -16.68
CA THR A 257 11.26 -4.40 -17.95
C THR A 257 10.28 -4.16 -19.09
N ALA A 258 8.98 -4.15 -18.81
CA ALA A 258 7.92 -3.80 -19.76
C ALA A 258 7.80 -2.29 -20.03
N GLY A 259 8.69 -1.46 -19.44
CA GLY A 259 8.70 0.00 -19.58
C GLY A 259 7.79 0.75 -18.61
N GLY A 260 7.08 0.05 -17.74
CA GLY A 260 6.20 0.64 -16.73
C GLY A 260 6.96 1.35 -15.61
N ASP A 261 6.24 2.10 -14.79
CA ASP A 261 6.80 2.77 -13.63
C ASP A 261 6.69 1.93 -12.37
N THR A 262 7.71 2.07 -11.49
CA THR A 262 7.79 1.30 -10.26
C THR A 262 8.13 2.19 -9.08
N ILE A 263 7.27 2.17 -8.06
CA ILE A 263 7.40 2.96 -6.84
C ILE A 263 7.44 1.99 -5.65
N ALA A 264 8.37 2.18 -4.75
CA ALA A 264 8.42 1.40 -3.51
C ALA A 264 8.38 2.33 -2.29
N GLU A 265 7.73 1.87 -1.23
CA GLU A 265 7.77 2.54 0.05
C GLU A 265 9.19 2.53 0.60
N ASP A 266 9.64 3.71 1.05
CA ASP A 266 10.96 3.89 1.63
C ASP A 266 11.09 3.21 3.00
N GLU A 267 12.30 2.79 3.30
CA GLU A 267 12.62 2.15 4.55
C GLU A 267 12.19 2.95 5.77
N SER A 268 12.27 4.26 5.75
CA SER A 268 11.97 5.14 6.89
C SER A 268 10.51 5.04 7.38
N THR A 269 9.57 4.66 6.51
CA THR A 269 8.13 4.57 6.86
C THR A 269 7.57 3.16 6.83
N CYS A 270 8.26 2.20 6.20
CA CYS A 270 7.82 0.80 6.21
C CYS A 270 7.69 0.26 7.63
N ILE A 271 6.58 -0.36 7.96
CA ILE A 271 6.45 -1.15 9.18
C ILE A 271 7.39 -2.36 9.10
N VAL A 272 7.39 -3.07 7.96
CA VAL A 272 8.37 -4.12 7.66
C VAL A 272 9.00 -3.84 6.29
N TYR A 273 10.29 -3.52 6.28
CA TYR A 273 11.06 -3.28 5.05
C TYR A 273 11.59 -4.60 4.48
N GLY A 274 10.67 -5.47 4.02
CA GLY A 274 10.99 -6.76 3.40
C GLY A 274 10.72 -6.74 1.91
N MET A 275 9.45 -6.68 1.49
CA MET A 275 9.04 -6.65 0.07
C MET A 275 9.67 -5.48 -0.70
N PRO A 276 9.63 -4.22 -0.22
CA PRO A 276 10.31 -3.10 -0.89
C PRO A 276 11.83 -3.27 -0.98
N ARG A 277 12.46 -3.83 0.06
CA ARG A 277 13.89 -4.13 0.06
C ARG A 277 14.23 -5.17 -1.00
N ALA A 278 13.45 -6.25 -1.08
CA ALA A 278 13.65 -7.31 -2.07
C ALA A 278 13.57 -6.78 -3.50
N ALA A 279 12.59 -5.93 -3.80
CA ALA A 279 12.48 -5.25 -5.09
C ALA A 279 13.69 -4.33 -5.36
N GLY A 280 14.18 -3.62 -4.34
CA GLY A 280 15.39 -2.80 -4.44
C GLY A 280 16.64 -3.61 -4.75
N LEU A 281 16.80 -4.80 -4.17
CA LEU A 281 17.93 -5.70 -4.44
C LEU A 281 17.93 -6.24 -5.88
N LEU A 282 16.75 -6.35 -6.51
CA LEU A 282 16.61 -6.70 -7.93
C LEU A 282 16.78 -5.50 -8.87
N ASN A 283 17.06 -4.30 -8.34
CA ASN A 283 17.06 -3.04 -9.09
C ASN A 283 15.72 -2.79 -9.83
N ALA A 284 14.61 -3.26 -9.25
CA ALA A 284 13.27 -3.20 -9.84
C ALA A 284 12.50 -1.93 -9.46
N VAL A 285 13.12 -0.99 -8.76
CA VAL A 285 12.48 0.20 -8.20
C VAL A 285 13.04 1.47 -8.84
N LYS A 286 12.22 2.18 -9.61
CA LYS A 286 12.58 3.49 -10.19
C LYS A 286 12.56 4.61 -9.16
N THR A 287 11.58 4.57 -8.24
CA THR A 287 11.36 5.64 -7.26
C THR A 287 11.10 5.06 -5.87
N LYS A 288 11.82 5.53 -4.85
CA LYS A 288 11.56 5.22 -3.43
C LYS A 288 10.99 6.46 -2.75
N LEU A 289 9.88 6.30 -2.03
CA LEU A 289 9.22 7.41 -1.35
C LEU A 289 8.74 7.01 0.04
N PRO A 290 8.86 7.89 1.04
CA PRO A 290 8.14 7.74 2.30
C PRO A 290 6.63 7.66 2.08
N LEU A 291 5.92 6.90 2.91
CA LEU A 291 4.50 6.62 2.78
C LEU A 291 3.62 7.86 2.52
N PRO A 292 3.80 9.02 3.21
CA PRO A 292 2.99 10.21 2.95
C PRO A 292 3.16 10.80 1.55
N HIS A 293 4.23 10.43 0.84
CA HIS A 293 4.54 10.92 -0.51
C HIS A 293 4.18 9.93 -1.63
N ILE A 294 3.74 8.72 -1.30
CA ILE A 294 3.41 7.69 -2.30
C ILE A 294 2.30 8.15 -3.24
N ALA A 295 1.20 8.70 -2.73
CA ALA A 295 0.09 9.18 -3.57
C ALA A 295 0.54 10.30 -4.54
N HIS A 296 1.41 11.21 -4.08
CA HIS A 296 2.01 12.24 -4.94
C HIS A 296 2.93 11.60 -6.01
N GLY A 297 3.73 10.60 -5.63
CA GLY A 297 4.55 9.84 -6.56
C GLY A 297 3.74 9.13 -7.64
N ILE A 298 2.60 8.54 -7.26
CA ILE A 298 1.64 7.94 -8.19
C ILE A 298 1.15 8.99 -9.19
N ALA A 299 0.67 10.14 -8.72
CA ALA A 299 0.19 11.21 -9.59
C ALA A 299 1.28 11.72 -10.55
N LYS A 300 2.50 11.86 -10.07
CA LYS A 300 3.66 12.24 -10.89
C LYS A 300 3.93 11.21 -11.98
N SER A 301 3.98 9.92 -11.65
CA SER A 301 4.15 8.83 -12.61
C SER A 301 3.05 8.82 -13.67
N LEU A 302 1.80 8.98 -13.25
CA LEU A 302 0.64 9.02 -14.15
C LEU A 302 0.65 10.24 -15.09
N ASN A 303 1.19 11.38 -14.68
CA ASN A 303 1.29 12.59 -15.50
C ASN A 303 2.49 12.56 -16.47
N GLN A 304 3.53 11.76 -16.20
CA GLN A 304 4.76 11.69 -17.00
C GLN A 304 4.70 10.67 -18.14
N LEU A 305 3.78 9.71 -18.10
CA LEU A 305 3.60 8.76 -19.20
C LEU A 305 2.83 9.46 -20.32
N GLU A 306 3.53 10.23 -21.16
CA GLU A 306 2.98 10.74 -22.40
C GLU A 306 2.82 9.61 -23.43
N VAL A 307 1.77 9.70 -24.24
CA VAL A 307 1.47 8.77 -25.33
C VAL A 307 2.44 9.09 -26.46
N TYR A 308 3.31 8.16 -26.82
CA TYR A 308 4.02 8.17 -28.10
C TYR A 308 3.23 7.46 -29.18
#